data_57b79ba12dbf1681abb0691437f7b3b8
#
_entry.id   57b79ba12dbf1681abb0691437f7b3b8
#
_cell.length_a   1.000
_cell.length_b   1.000
_cell.length_c   1.000
_cell.angle_alpha   90.00
_cell.angle_beta   90.00
_cell.angle_gamma   90.00
#
_symmetry.space_group_name_H-M   'P 1'
#
loop_
_entity.id
_entity.type
_entity.pdbx_description
1 polymer ?
#
loop_
_entity_poly.entity_id
_entity_poly.type
_entity_poly.pdbx_seq_one_letter_code
_entity_poly.pdbx_strand_id
1 'polypeptide(L)'
;PILELVIPIGDYLPFYEKNIPVMLLTTGPDRNNRTTRDKADLLDYETMDYICDFVYHFLREAANTDLMIDRPQVVDATGGEDVDGGGRVYTPFEVDVAPEFFKGDVSTFLNDWVYTYLRYPEIPLREGISGTVTVEFIVEKDGSVTNVRAVRGNDQYLEDEAVRVISVSPKWKPGLLGGQKVRVKYSVPVEFRLKKR
;
A
#
# COMPACT_ATOMS: atom_id res chain seq x y z
N PRO A 1 11.76 0.57 -9.36
CA PRO A 1 11.26 -0.47 -8.47
C PRO A 1 9.83 -0.76 -8.83
N ILE A 2 9.55 -2.02 -9.15
CA ILE A 2 8.19 -2.48 -9.41
C ILE A 2 7.49 -2.51 -8.05
N LEU A 3 6.56 -1.59 -7.84
CA LEU A 3 5.69 -1.62 -6.67
C LEU A 3 4.59 -2.65 -6.96
N GLU A 4 4.52 -3.71 -6.19
CA GLU A 4 3.36 -4.59 -6.19
C GLU A 4 2.23 -3.88 -5.43
N LEU A 5 1.52 -3.01 -6.13
CA LEU A 5 0.34 -2.33 -5.60
C LEU A 5 -0.88 -3.11 -6.07
N VAL A 6 -1.45 -3.93 -5.22
CA VAL A 6 -2.73 -4.58 -5.51
C VAL A 6 -3.85 -3.59 -5.20
N ILE A 7 -4.36 -2.94 -6.23
CA ILE A 7 -5.58 -2.13 -6.12
C ILE A 7 -6.76 -3.07 -6.38
N PRO A 8 -7.65 -3.32 -5.40
CA PRO A 8 -8.68 -4.37 -5.51
C PRO A 8 -9.85 -4.01 -6.42
N ILE A 9 -9.73 -3.00 -7.27
CA ILE A 9 -10.78 -2.48 -8.12
C ILE A 9 -10.27 -2.31 -9.54
N GLY A 10 -10.66 -3.20 -10.45
CA GLY A 10 -10.33 -3.08 -11.87
C GLY A 10 -10.54 -4.38 -12.64
N ASP A 11 -10.57 -4.29 -13.95
CA ASP A 11 -10.80 -5.41 -14.87
C ASP A 11 -9.66 -6.45 -14.85
N TYR A 12 -8.54 -6.14 -14.21
CA TYR A 12 -7.41 -7.06 -14.05
C TYR A 12 -7.61 -8.08 -12.92
N LEU A 13 -8.53 -7.83 -11.96
CA LEU A 13 -8.71 -8.67 -10.78
C LEU A 13 -9.01 -10.14 -11.11
N PRO A 14 -9.89 -10.49 -12.09
CA PRO A 14 -10.15 -11.86 -12.47
C PRO A 14 -8.92 -12.61 -13.02
N PHE A 15 -7.98 -11.88 -13.63
CA PHE A 15 -6.71 -12.44 -14.09
C PHE A 15 -5.75 -12.65 -12.94
N TYR A 16 -5.68 -11.66 -12.06
CA TYR A 16 -4.88 -11.73 -10.83
C TYR A 16 -5.27 -12.91 -9.95
N GLU A 17 -6.57 -13.13 -9.71
CA GLU A 17 -7.10 -14.26 -8.94
C GLU A 17 -6.78 -15.62 -9.55
N LYS A 18 -6.63 -15.68 -10.87
CA LYS A 18 -6.22 -16.89 -11.59
C LYS A 18 -4.71 -17.07 -11.71
N ASN A 19 -3.94 -16.30 -10.96
CA ASN A 19 -2.48 -16.34 -10.98
C ASN A 19 -1.86 -15.94 -12.33
N ILE A 20 -2.59 -15.18 -13.15
CA ILE A 20 -2.08 -14.61 -14.39
C ILE A 20 -1.38 -13.30 -14.05
N PRO A 21 -0.10 -13.12 -14.47
CA PRO A 21 0.60 -11.87 -14.24
C PRO A 21 -0.14 -10.68 -14.83
N VAL A 22 -0.34 -9.63 -14.05
CA VAL A 22 -0.99 -8.39 -14.48
C VAL A 22 -0.09 -7.20 -14.16
N MET A 23 -0.14 -6.18 -15.00
CA MET A 23 0.56 -4.92 -14.81
C MET A 23 -0.45 -3.78 -14.89
N LEU A 24 -0.52 -2.95 -13.85
CA LEU A 24 -1.33 -1.76 -13.83
C LEU A 24 -0.43 -0.54 -14.01
N LEU A 25 -0.71 0.26 -15.03
CA LEU A 25 -0.10 1.55 -15.25
C LEU A 25 -1.10 2.63 -14.83
N THR A 26 -0.69 3.48 -13.92
CA THR A 26 -1.54 4.55 -13.41
C THR A 26 -0.71 5.75 -12.98
N THR A 27 -1.25 6.93 -13.18
CA THR A 27 -0.71 8.18 -12.64
C THR A 27 -1.12 8.42 -11.18
N GLY A 28 -1.90 7.49 -10.61
CA GLY A 28 -2.48 7.62 -9.28
C GLY A 28 -3.87 8.28 -9.29
N PRO A 29 -4.44 8.57 -8.12
CA PRO A 29 -5.76 9.17 -8.02
C PRO A 29 -5.74 10.62 -8.53
N ASP A 30 -6.57 10.89 -9.54
CA ASP A 30 -6.83 12.24 -10.05
C ASP A 30 -8.18 12.74 -9.52
N ARG A 31 -8.19 14.01 -9.05
CA ARG A 31 -9.39 14.69 -8.54
C ARG A 31 -10.45 14.95 -9.62
N ASN A 32 -10.05 14.95 -10.88
CA ASN A 32 -10.95 15.17 -12.02
C ASN A 32 -11.58 13.89 -12.55
N ASN A 33 -10.98 12.72 -12.24
CA ASN A 33 -11.44 11.42 -12.70
C ASN A 33 -12.93 11.20 -12.35
N ARG A 34 -13.71 10.77 -13.34
CA ARG A 34 -15.17 10.55 -13.25
C ARG A 34 -15.98 11.80 -12.90
N THR A 35 -15.47 12.99 -13.16
CA THR A 35 -16.18 14.26 -13.01
C THR A 35 -16.36 14.94 -14.37
N THR A 36 -17.21 15.99 -14.44
CA THR A 36 -17.34 16.83 -15.65
C THR A 36 -16.09 17.65 -15.98
N ARG A 37 -15.09 17.64 -15.12
CA ARG A 37 -13.79 18.30 -15.30
C ARG A 37 -12.76 17.38 -15.93
N ASP A 38 -13.06 16.09 -16.08
CA ASP A 38 -12.21 15.10 -16.74
C ASP A 38 -12.28 15.32 -18.25
N LYS A 39 -11.36 16.09 -18.78
CA LYS A 39 -11.30 16.51 -20.18
C LYS A 39 -9.96 16.16 -20.79
N ALA A 40 -9.98 15.91 -22.09
CA ALA A 40 -8.80 15.51 -22.86
C ALA A 40 -7.69 16.58 -22.89
N ASP A 41 -8.01 17.84 -22.73
CA ASP A 41 -7.05 18.95 -22.67
C ASP A 41 -6.23 19.00 -21.36
N LEU A 42 -6.63 18.22 -20.35
CA LEU A 42 -5.88 18.04 -19.11
C LEU A 42 -4.89 16.86 -19.15
N LEU A 43 -4.87 16.10 -20.25
CA LEU A 43 -3.97 14.97 -20.42
C LEU A 43 -2.56 15.46 -20.77
N ASP A 44 -1.57 14.92 -20.09
CA ASP A 44 -0.16 15.10 -20.41
C ASP A 44 0.23 14.09 -21.50
N TYR A 45 0.08 14.51 -22.77
CA TYR A 45 0.34 13.69 -23.93
C TYR A 45 1.82 13.32 -24.07
N GLU A 46 2.74 14.15 -23.60
CA GLU A 46 4.17 13.87 -23.62
C GLU A 46 4.51 12.70 -22.67
N THR A 47 4.00 12.76 -21.44
CA THR A 47 4.14 11.65 -20.49
C THR A 47 3.42 10.38 -20.97
N MET A 48 2.26 10.51 -21.62
CA MET A 48 1.55 9.35 -22.22
C MET A 48 2.38 8.68 -23.32
N ASP A 49 3.00 9.45 -24.19
CA ASP A 49 3.86 8.92 -25.26
C ASP A 49 5.05 8.13 -24.67
N TYR A 50 5.70 8.70 -23.66
CA TYR A 50 6.78 8.03 -22.94
C TYR A 50 6.31 6.71 -22.26
N ILE A 51 5.12 6.71 -21.67
CA ILE A 51 4.53 5.49 -21.08
C ILE A 51 4.23 4.45 -22.17
N CYS A 52 3.69 4.87 -23.30
CA CYS A 52 3.43 3.97 -24.43
C CYS A 52 4.71 3.31 -24.97
N ASP A 53 5.78 4.08 -25.12
CA ASP A 53 7.09 3.58 -25.52
C ASP A 53 7.65 2.57 -24.50
N PHE A 54 7.56 2.88 -23.21
CA PHE A 54 7.97 1.97 -22.14
C PHE A 54 7.18 0.66 -22.22
N VAL A 55 5.84 0.72 -22.35
CA VAL A 55 4.98 -0.47 -22.46
C VAL A 55 5.32 -1.28 -23.70
N TYR A 56 5.52 -0.64 -24.84
CA TYR A 56 5.90 -1.32 -26.07
C TYR A 56 7.21 -2.09 -25.91
N HIS A 57 8.25 -1.44 -25.39
CA HIS A 57 9.54 -2.08 -25.14
C HIS A 57 9.45 -3.21 -24.13
N PHE A 58 8.72 -3.00 -23.04
CA PHE A 58 8.49 -4.04 -22.03
C PHE A 58 7.78 -5.27 -22.61
N LEU A 59 6.67 -5.08 -23.34
CA LEU A 59 5.93 -6.17 -23.93
C LEU A 59 6.75 -6.92 -24.99
N ARG A 60 7.52 -6.20 -25.78
CA ARG A 60 8.40 -6.80 -26.78
C ARG A 60 9.48 -7.68 -26.13
N GLU A 61 10.10 -7.21 -25.07
CA GLU A 61 11.10 -8.00 -24.33
C GLU A 61 10.46 -9.19 -23.62
N ALA A 62 9.29 -9.00 -23.00
CA ALA A 62 8.55 -10.07 -22.35
C ALA A 62 8.10 -11.15 -23.34
N ALA A 63 7.67 -10.78 -24.55
CA ALA A 63 7.26 -11.71 -25.59
C ALA A 63 8.42 -12.49 -26.24
N ASN A 64 9.64 -11.93 -26.21
CA ASN A 64 10.85 -12.55 -26.77
C ASN A 64 11.69 -13.29 -25.73
N THR A 65 11.23 -13.35 -24.49
CA THR A 65 11.94 -13.99 -23.39
C THR A 65 11.26 -15.31 -23.04
N ASP A 66 12.05 -16.38 -22.92
CA ASP A 66 11.59 -17.67 -22.39
C ASP A 66 11.50 -17.67 -20.85
N LEU A 67 11.72 -16.53 -20.21
CA LEU A 67 11.55 -16.38 -18.77
C LEU A 67 10.05 -16.50 -18.46
N MET A 68 9.66 -17.59 -17.86
CA MET A 68 8.43 -17.65 -17.09
C MET A 68 8.52 -16.54 -16.04
N ILE A 69 7.64 -15.55 -16.13
CA ILE A 69 7.46 -14.58 -15.05
C ILE A 69 6.82 -15.38 -13.92
N ASP A 70 7.67 -16.09 -13.18
CA ASP A 70 7.22 -16.70 -11.94
C ASP A 70 6.77 -15.55 -11.04
N ARG A 71 5.48 -15.50 -10.77
CA ARG A 71 5.06 -14.82 -9.57
C ARG A 71 5.92 -15.38 -8.45
N PRO A 72 6.54 -14.56 -7.60
CA PRO A 72 6.92 -15.07 -6.30
C PRO A 72 5.66 -15.77 -5.79
N GLN A 73 5.74 -17.08 -5.60
CA GLN A 73 4.64 -17.89 -5.12
C GLN A 73 4.03 -17.08 -4.00
N VAL A 74 2.82 -16.55 -4.20
CA VAL A 74 1.98 -16.25 -3.05
C VAL A 74 1.93 -17.61 -2.37
N VAL A 75 2.79 -17.79 -1.39
CA VAL A 75 2.83 -19.00 -0.58
C VAL A 75 1.39 -19.26 -0.26
N ASP A 76 0.91 -20.36 -0.79
CA ASP A 76 -0.49 -20.74 -0.79
C ASP A 76 -1.19 -20.14 0.41
N ALA A 77 -2.36 -19.58 0.19
CA ALA A 77 -3.23 -19.05 1.24
C ALA A 77 -3.47 -20.03 2.43
N THR A 78 -2.83 -21.18 2.42
CA THR A 78 -2.71 -22.16 3.50
C THR A 78 -1.52 -21.92 4.43
N GLY A 79 -0.59 -21.01 4.10
CA GLY A 79 0.62 -20.71 4.88
C GLY A 79 0.73 -19.25 5.26
N GLY A 80 -0.26 -18.68 5.91
CA GLY A 80 -0.07 -17.43 6.65
C GLY A 80 1.00 -17.69 7.70
N GLU A 81 2.16 -17.02 7.60
CA GLU A 81 3.23 -17.14 8.59
C GLU A 81 2.66 -16.87 9.97
N ASP A 82 2.75 -17.86 10.84
CA ASP A 82 2.51 -17.68 12.27
C ASP A 82 3.76 -17.02 12.84
N VAL A 83 3.89 -15.69 12.65
CA VAL A 83 5.11 -14.94 12.94
C VAL A 83 5.39 -14.85 14.43
N ASP A 84 4.38 -15.16 15.29
CA ASP A 84 4.45 -14.98 16.74
C ASP A 84 3.53 -15.92 17.57
N GLY A 85 3.05 -17.03 16.97
CA GLY A 85 2.11 -17.94 17.65
C GLY A 85 0.67 -17.42 17.76
N GLY A 86 0.35 -16.29 17.14
CA GLY A 86 -0.99 -15.67 17.16
C GLY A 86 -1.98 -16.20 16.14
N GLY A 87 -1.55 -17.13 15.27
CA GLY A 87 -2.33 -17.70 14.18
C GLY A 87 -2.22 -16.92 12.87
N ARG A 88 -2.82 -17.45 11.83
CA ARG A 88 -2.74 -16.93 10.47
C ARG A 88 -3.06 -15.43 10.37
N VAL A 89 -2.24 -14.72 9.63
CA VAL A 89 -2.41 -13.31 9.27
C VAL A 89 -2.91 -13.21 7.83
N TYR A 90 -3.95 -12.44 7.60
CA TYR A 90 -4.58 -12.24 6.30
C TYR A 90 -4.22 -10.86 5.73
N THR A 91 -4.37 -10.68 4.44
CA THR A 91 -4.39 -9.35 3.83
C THR A 91 -5.82 -8.77 3.87
N PRO A 92 -6.00 -7.45 3.71
CA PRO A 92 -7.33 -6.84 3.68
C PRO A 92 -8.26 -7.38 2.58
N PHE A 93 -7.69 -8.03 1.57
CA PHE A 93 -8.41 -8.56 0.40
C PHE A 93 -8.84 -10.03 0.57
N GLU A 94 -8.27 -10.73 1.55
CA GLU A 94 -8.61 -12.13 1.86
C GLU A 94 -9.76 -12.23 2.88
N VAL A 95 -10.24 -11.12 3.40
CA VAL A 95 -11.26 -11.09 4.45
C VAL A 95 -12.59 -10.54 3.92
N ASP A 96 -13.71 -11.03 4.48
CA ASP A 96 -15.04 -10.58 4.08
C ASP A 96 -15.28 -9.11 4.47
N VAL A 97 -14.75 -8.71 5.63
CA VAL A 97 -14.80 -7.35 6.16
C VAL A 97 -13.41 -6.92 6.58
N ALA A 98 -12.86 -5.91 5.93
CA ALA A 98 -11.58 -5.35 6.30
C ALA A 98 -11.65 -4.62 7.66
N PRO A 99 -10.54 -4.54 8.41
CA PRO A 99 -10.48 -3.70 9.61
C PRO A 99 -10.88 -2.26 9.35
N GLU A 100 -11.67 -1.67 10.27
CA GLU A 100 -12.11 -0.28 10.19
C GLU A 100 -11.43 0.55 11.28
N PHE A 101 -10.87 1.70 10.89
CA PHE A 101 -10.38 2.72 11.83
C PHE A 101 -11.51 3.72 12.11
N PHE A 102 -12.05 3.71 13.36
CA PHE A 102 -13.28 4.40 13.76
C PHE A 102 -14.48 3.98 12.87
N LYS A 103 -14.78 4.69 11.81
CA LYS A 103 -15.84 4.37 10.84
C LYS A 103 -15.35 4.48 9.40
N GLY A 104 -14.03 4.43 9.22
CA GLY A 104 -13.38 4.57 7.94
C GLY A 104 -12.35 3.46 7.68
N ASP A 105 -11.71 3.57 6.57
CA ASP A 105 -10.68 2.65 6.08
C ASP A 105 -9.26 3.09 6.51
N VAL A 106 -8.26 2.45 5.91
CA VAL A 106 -6.85 2.78 6.12
C VAL A 106 -6.49 4.21 5.67
N SER A 107 -7.22 4.79 4.72
CA SER A 107 -7.02 6.18 4.30
C SER A 107 -7.47 7.16 5.38
N THR A 108 -8.56 6.85 6.06
CA THR A 108 -9.03 7.60 7.24
C THR A 108 -7.98 7.52 8.35
N PHE A 109 -7.41 6.34 8.60
CA PHE A 109 -6.33 6.18 9.56
C PHE A 109 -5.12 7.05 9.24
N LEU A 110 -4.68 7.07 7.98
CA LEU A 110 -3.55 7.90 7.57
C LEU A 110 -3.84 9.40 7.78
N ASN A 111 -5.01 9.88 7.38
CA ASN A 111 -5.35 11.30 7.44
C ASN A 111 -5.68 11.78 8.85
N ASP A 112 -6.51 11.04 9.58
CA ASP A 112 -7.08 11.50 10.85
C ASP A 112 -6.18 11.15 12.04
N TRP A 113 -5.33 10.13 11.90
CA TRP A 113 -4.40 9.72 12.95
C TRP A 113 -2.95 9.98 12.58
N VAL A 114 -2.43 9.29 11.56
CA VAL A 114 -1.00 9.34 11.27
C VAL A 114 -0.54 10.77 11.00
N TYR A 115 -1.12 11.45 10.02
CA TYR A 115 -0.71 12.82 9.66
C TYR A 115 -1.09 13.88 10.70
N THR A 116 -2.02 13.58 11.60
CA THR A 116 -2.35 14.49 12.72
C THR A 116 -1.29 14.43 13.82
N TYR A 117 -0.74 13.25 14.11
CA TYR A 117 0.22 13.03 15.21
C TYR A 117 1.65 12.81 14.75
N LEU A 118 1.90 12.82 13.43
CA LEU A 118 3.22 12.72 12.83
C LEU A 118 4.04 13.97 13.17
N ARG A 119 5.24 13.78 13.69
CA ARG A 119 6.19 14.85 13.99
C ARG A 119 7.36 14.76 13.04
N TYR A 120 7.73 15.87 12.43
CA TYR A 120 8.93 15.87 11.61
C TYR A 120 10.16 15.85 12.52
N PRO A 121 11.05 14.85 12.42
CA PRO A 121 12.24 14.79 13.26
C PRO A 121 13.19 15.96 12.97
N GLU A 122 13.88 16.46 14.01
CA GLU A 122 14.68 17.70 13.92
C GLU A 122 15.86 17.58 12.95
N ILE A 123 16.52 16.42 12.92
CA ILE A 123 17.70 16.22 12.06
C ILE A 123 17.29 16.21 10.59
N PRO A 124 16.37 15.36 10.12
CA PRO A 124 15.86 15.42 8.74
C PRO A 124 15.29 16.78 8.34
N LEU A 125 14.59 17.45 9.27
CA LEU A 125 14.04 18.79 9.01
C LEU A 125 15.14 19.82 8.73
N ARG A 126 16.22 19.80 9.52
CA ARG A 126 17.36 20.71 9.37
C ARG A 126 18.17 20.41 8.12
N GLU A 127 18.30 19.13 7.77
CA GLU A 127 19.08 18.68 6.62
C GLU A 127 18.28 18.67 5.31
N GLY A 128 17.00 18.98 5.36
CA GLY A 128 16.14 19.01 4.18
C GLY A 128 15.82 17.63 3.61
N ILE A 129 15.89 16.58 4.44
CA ILE A 129 15.59 15.20 4.03
C ILE A 129 14.07 15.00 4.07
N SER A 130 13.50 14.56 2.95
CA SER A 130 12.08 14.21 2.81
C SER A 130 11.95 12.86 2.10
N GLY A 131 10.81 12.22 2.20
CA GLY A 131 10.59 10.94 1.53
C GLY A 131 9.35 10.21 2.01
N THR A 132 9.18 8.99 1.52
CA THR A 132 8.09 8.10 1.90
C THR A 132 8.65 6.89 2.62
N VAL A 133 8.12 6.62 3.81
CA VAL A 133 8.40 5.42 4.58
C VAL A 133 7.23 4.46 4.43
N THR A 134 7.51 3.24 3.99
CA THR A 134 6.51 2.17 3.97
C THR A 134 6.55 1.42 5.28
N VAL A 135 5.42 1.40 6.00
CA VAL A 135 5.29 0.73 7.30
C VAL A 135 4.30 -0.41 7.19
N GLU A 136 4.72 -1.59 7.65
CA GLU A 136 3.84 -2.74 7.84
C GLU A 136 3.39 -2.82 9.29
N PHE A 137 2.15 -3.25 9.51
CA PHE A 137 1.59 -3.55 10.82
C PHE A 137 0.44 -4.56 10.73
N ILE A 138 0.09 -5.16 11.86
CA ILE A 138 -1.02 -6.10 11.95
C ILE A 138 -2.11 -5.51 12.85
N VAL A 139 -3.36 -5.54 12.37
CA VAL A 139 -4.54 -5.33 13.19
C VAL A 139 -4.98 -6.67 13.76
N GLU A 140 -4.90 -6.80 15.07
CA GLU A 140 -5.22 -8.02 15.80
C GLU A 140 -6.74 -8.27 15.93
N LYS A 141 -7.11 -9.49 16.35
CA LYS A 141 -8.51 -9.88 16.60
C LYS A 141 -9.21 -9.01 17.64
N ASP A 142 -8.46 -8.38 18.55
CA ASP A 142 -8.99 -7.46 19.56
C ASP A 142 -8.97 -5.99 19.07
N GLY A 143 -8.50 -5.75 17.85
CA GLY A 143 -8.37 -4.45 17.22
C GLY A 143 -7.08 -3.69 17.57
N SER A 144 -6.20 -4.24 18.40
CA SER A 144 -4.89 -3.63 18.67
C SER A 144 -3.97 -3.71 17.44
N VAL A 145 -3.02 -2.78 17.35
CA VAL A 145 -2.01 -2.74 16.31
C VAL A 145 -0.72 -3.33 16.86
N THR A 146 -0.16 -4.31 16.14
CA THR A 146 1.08 -5.02 16.52
C THR A 146 2.03 -5.16 15.33
N ASN A 147 3.24 -5.66 15.57
CA ASN A 147 4.26 -5.94 14.55
C ASN A 147 4.53 -4.76 13.61
N VAL A 148 4.53 -3.54 14.17
CA VAL A 148 4.79 -2.32 13.41
C VAL A 148 6.26 -2.23 13.06
N ARG A 149 6.56 -2.17 11.75
CA ARG A 149 7.94 -2.06 11.27
C ARG A 149 8.02 -1.24 9.99
N ALA A 150 9.07 -0.47 9.83
CA ALA A 150 9.43 0.11 8.54
C ALA A 150 10.04 -0.99 7.66
N VAL A 151 9.50 -1.17 6.45
CA VAL A 151 10.01 -2.13 5.46
C VAL A 151 10.75 -1.44 4.34
N ARG A 152 10.53 -0.14 4.19
CA ARG A 152 11.21 0.71 3.21
C ARG A 152 11.20 2.15 3.67
N GLY A 153 12.34 2.79 3.67
CA GLY A 153 12.54 4.21 3.94
C GLY A 153 13.86 4.68 3.36
N ASN A 154 14.16 5.94 3.49
CA ASN A 154 15.39 6.57 3.03
C ASN A 154 16.17 7.23 4.18
N ASP A 155 15.63 7.25 5.38
CA ASP A 155 16.23 7.86 6.56
C ASP A 155 15.69 7.22 7.84
N GLN A 156 16.58 6.85 8.76
CA GLN A 156 16.25 6.12 9.98
C GLN A 156 15.33 6.94 10.92
N TYR A 157 15.53 8.24 11.02
CA TYR A 157 14.70 9.09 11.88
C TYR A 157 13.28 9.21 11.36
N LEU A 158 13.10 9.24 10.03
CA LEU A 158 11.76 9.22 9.41
C LEU A 158 11.10 7.85 9.63
N GLU A 159 11.86 6.76 9.53
CA GLU A 159 11.36 5.41 9.79
C GLU A 159 10.91 5.25 11.24
N ASP A 160 11.74 5.67 12.20
CA ASP A 160 11.44 5.59 13.63
C ASP A 160 10.18 6.37 13.99
N GLU A 161 10.00 7.56 13.42
CA GLU A 161 8.81 8.38 13.65
C GLU A 161 7.54 7.78 13.04
N ALA A 162 7.64 7.24 11.81
CA ALA A 162 6.52 6.54 11.16
C ALA A 162 6.08 5.31 11.98
N VAL A 163 7.04 4.51 12.45
CA VAL A 163 6.79 3.37 13.34
C VAL A 163 6.17 3.84 14.65
N ARG A 164 6.71 4.89 15.27
CA ARG A 164 6.20 5.43 16.53
C ARG A 164 4.72 5.81 16.43
N VAL A 165 4.34 6.61 15.44
CA VAL A 165 2.97 7.14 15.32
C VAL A 165 1.94 6.03 15.05
N ILE A 166 2.32 5.00 14.30
CA ILE A 166 1.45 3.86 14.02
C ILE A 166 1.35 2.94 15.25
N SER A 167 2.44 2.72 15.98
CA SER A 167 2.47 1.85 17.16
C SER A 167 1.56 2.32 18.30
N VAL A 168 1.29 3.62 18.39
CA VAL A 168 0.40 4.20 19.41
C VAL A 168 -1.04 4.39 18.90
N SER A 169 -1.42 3.73 17.83
CA SER A 169 -2.76 3.78 17.26
C SER A 169 -3.83 3.35 18.28
N PRO A 170 -4.97 4.04 18.32
CA PRO A 170 -6.16 3.51 18.98
C PRO A 170 -6.59 2.17 18.40
N LYS A 171 -7.44 1.46 19.15
CA LYS A 171 -7.99 0.18 18.67
C LYS A 171 -8.88 0.36 17.44
N TRP A 172 -8.71 -0.56 16.51
CA TRP A 172 -9.51 -0.70 15.30
C TRP A 172 -10.69 -1.66 15.56
N LYS A 173 -11.68 -1.58 14.70
CA LYS A 173 -12.62 -2.68 14.55
C LYS A 173 -11.93 -3.80 13.75
N PRO A 174 -11.82 -5.03 14.28
CA PRO A 174 -11.05 -6.09 13.63
C PRO A 174 -11.69 -6.56 12.32
N GLY A 175 -10.89 -7.12 11.43
CA GLY A 175 -11.36 -7.78 10.23
C GLY A 175 -12.15 -9.07 10.52
N LEU A 176 -13.06 -9.43 9.61
CA LEU A 176 -13.87 -10.65 9.72
C LEU A 176 -13.69 -11.53 8.49
N LEU A 177 -13.59 -12.85 8.73
CA LEU A 177 -13.60 -13.89 7.72
C LEU A 177 -14.54 -15.01 8.20
N GLY A 178 -15.57 -15.33 7.43
CA GLY A 178 -16.62 -16.28 7.86
C GLY A 178 -17.33 -15.88 9.15
N GLY A 179 -17.42 -14.57 9.42
CA GLY A 179 -18.00 -14.03 10.65
C GLY A 179 -17.07 -14.10 11.89
N GLN A 180 -15.87 -14.65 11.76
CA GLN A 180 -14.88 -14.73 12.83
C GLN A 180 -13.86 -13.59 12.71
N LYS A 181 -13.43 -13.05 13.86
CA LYS A 181 -12.38 -12.04 13.92
C LYS A 181 -11.03 -12.65 13.54
N VAL A 182 -10.33 -11.99 12.62
CA VAL A 182 -9.04 -12.44 12.11
C VAL A 182 -7.99 -11.33 12.21
N ARG A 183 -6.72 -11.74 12.15
CA ARG A 183 -5.56 -10.84 12.10
C ARG A 183 -5.37 -10.35 10.66
N VAL A 184 -5.18 -9.06 10.46
CA VAL A 184 -5.02 -8.49 9.12
C VAL A 184 -3.79 -7.60 9.05
N LYS A 185 -2.91 -7.87 8.08
CA LYS A 185 -1.69 -7.10 7.84
C LYS A 185 -1.97 -5.98 6.84
N TYR A 186 -1.53 -4.78 7.19
CA TYR A 186 -1.47 -3.62 6.31
C TYR A 186 -0.02 -3.26 5.97
N SER A 187 0.17 -2.68 4.78
CA SER A 187 1.38 -2.00 4.35
C SER A 187 0.98 -0.62 3.85
N VAL A 188 1.44 0.43 4.50
CA VAL A 188 0.99 1.80 4.24
C VAL A 188 2.16 2.75 3.99
N PRO A 189 2.05 3.68 3.03
CA PRO A 189 3.03 4.72 2.82
C PRO A 189 2.77 5.89 3.79
N VAL A 190 3.79 6.28 4.55
CA VAL A 190 3.81 7.49 5.38
C VAL A 190 4.72 8.51 4.71
N GLU A 191 4.16 9.63 4.33
CA GLU A 191 4.85 10.64 3.53
C GLU A 191 5.34 11.82 4.38
N PHE A 192 6.63 12.10 4.32
CA PHE A 192 7.27 13.25 4.96
C PHE A 192 7.56 14.34 3.93
N ARG A 193 6.81 15.43 3.98
CA ARG A 193 6.95 16.58 3.07
C ARG A 193 7.48 17.80 3.80
N LEU A 194 8.51 18.40 3.25
CA LEU A 194 8.97 19.71 3.70
C LEU A 194 8.08 20.80 3.12
N LYS A 195 7.60 21.73 3.95
CA LYS A 195 6.92 22.92 3.46
C LYS A 195 7.94 23.79 2.71
N LYS A 196 7.74 24.01 1.42
CA LYS A 196 8.49 25.06 0.70
C LYS A 196 8.19 26.40 1.40
N ARG A 197 9.25 27.09 1.83
CA ARG A 197 9.18 28.48 2.27
C ARG A 197 8.89 29.39 1.08
#